data_22400bc942dee57f6d9b03edec0e3251
#
_entry.id   22400bc942dee57f6d9b03edec0e3251
#
_cell.length_a   1.000
_cell.length_b   1.000
_cell.length_c   1.000
_cell.angle_alpha   90.00
_cell.angle_beta   90.00
_cell.angle_gamma   90.00
#
_symmetry.space_group_name_H-M   'P 1'
#
loop_
_entity.id
_entity.type
_entity.pdbx_description
1 polymer ?
#
loop_
_entity_poly.entity_id
_entity_poly.type
_entity_poly.pdbx_seq_one_letter_code
_entity_poly.pdbx_strand_id
1 'polypeptide(L)'
;EYFSKADLLIYQNKYDEAWAYFDSILAINLSHALFDEILMRKAQISLKRNNFVMADSLLQTVVDFYGNDILADDALFLLADVNENKLNNTAKARECYEKIMIDYSSSLYVVEARKRYNKLKLINKDNK
;
A
#
# COMPACT_ATOMS: atom_id res chain seq x y z
N GLU A 1 -14.35 -13.94 12.20
CA GLU A 1 -13.05 -13.51 11.74
C GLU A 1 -12.56 -12.28 12.51
N TYR A 2 -11.23 -12.15 12.63
CA TYR A 2 -10.59 -11.15 13.49
C TYR A 2 -10.93 -9.71 13.12
N PHE A 3 -11.02 -9.43 11.82
CA PHE A 3 -11.27 -8.06 11.35
C PHE A 3 -12.69 -7.81 10.85
N SER A 4 -13.60 -8.74 11.08
CA SER A 4 -14.98 -8.63 10.58
C SER A 4 -15.67 -7.33 11.00
N LYS A 5 -15.51 -6.95 12.27
CA LYS A 5 -16.12 -5.74 12.80
C LYS A 5 -15.53 -4.49 12.14
N ALA A 6 -14.20 -4.46 12.00
CA ALA A 6 -13.53 -3.33 11.38
C ALA A 6 -13.90 -3.22 9.90
N ASP A 7 -13.95 -4.35 9.21
CA ASP A 7 -14.30 -4.37 7.78
C ASP A 7 -15.74 -3.88 7.57
N LEU A 8 -16.65 -4.23 8.47
CA LEU A 8 -18.03 -3.73 8.43
C LEU A 8 -18.06 -2.21 8.64
N LEU A 9 -17.29 -1.71 9.59
CA LEU A 9 -17.22 -0.27 9.83
C LEU A 9 -16.69 0.48 8.60
N ILE A 10 -15.69 -0.08 7.94
CA ILE A 10 -15.17 0.50 6.69
C ILE A 10 -16.25 0.50 5.61
N TYR A 11 -16.96 -0.61 5.46
CA TYR A 11 -18.04 -0.73 4.49
C TYR A 11 -19.14 0.31 4.74
N GLN A 12 -19.41 0.62 6.01
CA GLN A 12 -20.39 1.61 6.42
C GLN A 12 -19.85 3.04 6.38
N ASN A 13 -18.62 3.23 5.92
CA ASN A 13 -17.92 4.51 5.89
C ASN A 13 -17.69 5.13 7.27
N LYS A 14 -17.64 4.30 8.30
CA LYS A 14 -17.35 4.72 9.67
C LYS A 14 -15.85 4.62 9.93
N TYR A 15 -15.10 5.47 9.25
CA TYR A 15 -13.63 5.38 9.20
C TYR A 15 -12.97 5.68 10.54
N ASP A 16 -13.46 6.66 11.28
CA ASP A 16 -12.88 7.00 12.58
C ASP A 16 -13.05 5.84 13.58
N GLU A 17 -14.22 5.21 13.55
CA GLU A 17 -14.49 4.06 14.42
C GLU A 17 -13.64 2.86 14.03
N ALA A 18 -13.47 2.62 12.73
CA ALA A 18 -12.62 1.52 12.24
C ALA A 18 -11.17 1.77 12.64
N TRP A 19 -10.69 2.98 12.47
CA TRP A 19 -9.32 3.35 12.84
C TRP A 19 -9.06 3.12 14.33
N ALA A 20 -9.98 3.58 15.17
CA ALA A 20 -9.88 3.41 16.62
C ALA A 20 -9.90 1.93 17.01
N TYR A 21 -10.68 1.13 16.30
CA TYR A 21 -10.72 -0.32 16.53
C TYR A 21 -9.37 -0.97 16.24
N PHE A 22 -8.72 -0.58 15.14
CA PHE A 22 -7.38 -1.07 14.82
C PHE A 22 -6.37 -0.64 15.87
N ASP A 23 -6.45 0.59 16.35
CA ASP A 23 -5.56 1.07 17.42
C ASP A 23 -5.75 0.25 18.70
N SER A 24 -6.98 -0.14 19.02
CA SER A 24 -7.27 -0.99 20.17
C SER A 24 -6.61 -2.37 20.04
N ILE A 25 -6.64 -2.93 18.84
CA ILE A 25 -6.02 -4.23 18.59
C ILE A 25 -4.50 -4.12 18.76
N LEU A 26 -3.90 -3.06 18.23
CA LEU A 26 -2.45 -2.85 18.33
C LEU A 26 -2.02 -2.67 19.79
N ALA A 27 -2.85 -2.04 20.62
CA ALA A 27 -2.55 -1.81 22.02
C ALA A 27 -2.53 -3.11 22.83
N ILE A 28 -3.31 -4.10 22.42
CA ILE A 28 -3.45 -5.35 23.14
C ILE A 28 -2.56 -6.46 22.58
N ASN A 29 -2.40 -6.50 21.28
CA ASN A 29 -1.75 -7.60 20.57
C ASN A 29 -0.57 -7.08 19.75
N LEU A 30 0.64 -7.56 20.10
CA LEU A 30 1.87 -7.16 19.46
C LEU A 30 2.35 -8.15 18.40
N SER A 31 1.46 -9.03 17.91
CA SER A 31 1.79 -10.02 16.90
C SER A 31 2.10 -9.35 15.56
N HIS A 32 3.27 -9.66 14.98
CA HIS A 32 3.66 -9.16 13.66
C HIS A 32 2.67 -9.52 12.56
N ALA A 33 2.01 -10.68 12.69
CA ALA A 33 1.05 -11.15 11.69
C ALA A 33 -0.16 -10.23 11.56
N LEU A 34 -0.47 -9.45 12.61
CA LEU A 34 -1.58 -8.51 12.58
C LEU A 34 -1.15 -7.10 12.19
N PHE A 35 0.12 -6.75 12.43
CA PHE A 35 0.61 -5.40 12.15
C PHE A 35 0.50 -5.05 10.67
N ASP A 36 0.98 -5.91 9.79
CA ASP A 36 0.96 -5.62 8.36
C ASP A 36 -0.46 -5.55 7.82
N GLU A 37 -1.35 -6.43 8.28
CA GLU A 37 -2.76 -6.39 7.88
C GLU A 37 -3.45 -5.11 8.35
N ILE A 38 -3.16 -4.68 9.58
CA ILE A 38 -3.74 -3.44 10.12
C ILE A 38 -3.23 -2.24 9.34
N LEU A 39 -1.93 -2.20 9.04
CA LEU A 39 -1.36 -1.12 8.24
C LEU A 39 -2.00 -1.06 6.85
N MET A 40 -2.24 -2.21 6.23
CA MET A 40 -2.89 -2.26 4.93
C MET A 40 -4.33 -1.73 5.00
N ARG A 41 -5.08 -2.10 6.02
CA ARG A 41 -6.46 -1.62 6.18
C ARG A 41 -6.50 -0.13 6.48
N LYS A 42 -5.57 0.36 7.29
CA LYS A 42 -5.45 1.81 7.54
C LYS A 42 -5.10 2.56 6.25
N ALA A 43 -4.25 1.97 5.42
CA ALA A 43 -3.93 2.55 4.11
C ALA A 43 -5.17 2.61 3.22
N GLN A 44 -5.99 1.58 3.22
CA GLN A 44 -7.25 1.56 2.46
C GLN A 44 -8.21 2.66 2.94
N ILE A 45 -8.31 2.85 4.25
CA ILE A 45 -9.12 3.93 4.83
C ILE A 45 -8.59 5.28 4.35
N SER A 46 -7.27 5.47 4.40
CA SER A 46 -6.64 6.70 3.98
C SER A 46 -6.91 7.01 2.51
N LEU A 47 -6.87 5.98 1.65
CA LEU A 47 -7.19 6.13 0.24
C LEU A 47 -8.65 6.54 0.04
N LYS A 48 -9.58 5.95 0.78
CA LYS A 48 -11.00 6.29 0.69
C LYS A 48 -11.28 7.72 1.16
N ARG A 49 -10.47 8.22 2.07
CA ARG A 49 -10.57 9.60 2.57
C ARG A 49 -9.75 10.59 1.76
N ASN A 50 -9.11 10.11 0.70
CA ASN A 50 -8.22 10.93 -0.15
C ASN A 50 -7.04 11.50 0.63
N ASN A 51 -6.61 10.80 1.70
CA ASN A 51 -5.42 11.16 2.43
C ASN A 51 -4.24 10.34 1.88
N PHE A 52 -3.73 10.79 0.74
CA PHE A 52 -2.73 10.04 -0.02
C PHE A 52 -1.35 10.05 0.64
N VAL A 53 -1.03 11.11 1.36
CA VAL A 53 0.23 11.19 2.10
C VAL A 53 0.26 10.15 3.21
N MET A 54 -0.83 10.01 3.96
CA MET A 54 -0.93 8.99 5.00
C MET A 54 -0.90 7.58 4.39
N ALA A 55 -1.60 7.37 3.28
CA ALA A 55 -1.60 6.08 2.59
C ALA A 55 -0.18 5.71 2.16
N ASP A 56 0.54 6.65 1.58
CA ASP A 56 1.93 6.46 1.18
C ASP A 56 2.80 6.02 2.37
N SER A 57 2.67 6.72 3.49
CA SER A 57 3.45 6.42 4.70
C SER A 57 3.16 5.01 5.24
N LEU A 58 1.89 4.64 5.31
CA LEU A 58 1.48 3.32 5.81
C LEU A 58 1.96 2.19 4.90
N LEU A 59 1.79 2.37 3.59
CA LEU A 59 2.24 1.37 2.62
C LEU A 59 3.76 1.24 2.60
N GLN A 60 4.47 2.36 2.73
CA GLN A 60 5.93 2.35 2.81
C GLN A 60 6.40 1.56 4.03
N THR A 61 5.70 1.69 5.16
CA THR A 61 6.03 0.94 6.38
C THR A 61 5.88 -0.56 6.15
N VAL A 62 4.82 -0.99 5.47
CA VAL A 62 4.64 -2.41 5.14
C VAL A 62 5.81 -2.91 4.29
N VAL A 63 6.19 -2.17 3.26
CA VAL A 63 7.27 -2.56 2.36
C VAL A 63 8.61 -2.62 3.11
N ASP A 64 8.89 -1.64 3.98
CA ASP A 64 10.17 -1.53 4.67
C ASP A 64 10.36 -2.56 5.77
N PHE A 65 9.31 -2.84 6.53
CA PHE A 65 9.41 -3.68 7.72
C PHE A 65 8.80 -5.06 7.57
N TYR A 66 7.96 -5.26 6.58
CA TYR A 66 7.25 -6.52 6.36
C TYR A 66 7.43 -7.01 4.92
N GLY A 67 8.60 -6.69 4.33
CA GLY A 67 8.89 -7.00 2.93
C GLY A 67 8.88 -8.48 2.56
N ASN A 68 9.01 -9.36 3.55
CA ASN A 68 8.97 -10.81 3.33
C ASN A 68 7.59 -11.41 3.56
N ASP A 69 6.62 -10.58 3.98
CA ASP A 69 5.27 -11.06 4.26
C ASP A 69 4.44 -11.11 2.98
N ILE A 70 3.36 -11.90 3.04
CA ILE A 70 2.52 -12.17 1.89
C ILE A 70 1.86 -10.91 1.31
N LEU A 71 1.68 -9.86 2.12
CA LEU A 71 1.05 -8.60 1.70
C LEU A 71 2.03 -7.61 1.08
N ALA A 72 3.32 -7.93 1.06
CA ALA A 72 4.34 -6.97 0.64
C ALA A 72 4.20 -6.53 -0.82
N ASP A 73 3.90 -7.45 -1.73
CA ASP A 73 3.74 -7.10 -3.14
C ASP A 73 2.47 -6.29 -3.38
N ASP A 74 1.38 -6.59 -2.65
CA ASP A 74 0.16 -5.79 -2.70
C ASP A 74 0.44 -4.35 -2.25
N ALA A 75 1.15 -4.21 -1.12
CA ALA A 75 1.49 -2.90 -0.56
C ALA A 75 2.38 -2.12 -1.54
N LEU A 76 3.35 -2.78 -2.12
CA LEU A 76 4.29 -2.15 -3.04
C LEU A 76 3.58 -1.68 -4.32
N PHE A 77 2.66 -2.50 -4.85
CA PHE A 77 1.91 -2.10 -6.04
C PHE A 77 0.98 -0.91 -5.74
N LEU A 78 0.30 -0.92 -4.59
CA LEU A 78 -0.52 0.23 -4.16
C LEU A 78 0.33 1.47 -3.94
N LEU A 79 1.50 1.31 -3.34
CA LEU A 79 2.43 2.42 -3.12
C LEU A 79 2.85 3.04 -4.45
N ALA A 80 3.16 2.20 -5.43
CA ALA A 80 3.50 2.67 -6.78
C ALA A 80 2.34 3.45 -7.40
N ASP A 81 1.13 2.89 -7.31
CA ASP A 81 -0.06 3.51 -7.90
C ASP A 81 -0.38 4.87 -7.27
N VAL A 82 -0.31 4.96 -5.95
CA VAL A 82 -0.57 6.22 -5.24
C VAL A 82 0.45 7.28 -5.67
N ASN A 83 1.72 6.91 -5.77
CA ASN A 83 2.75 7.85 -6.17
C ASN A 83 2.64 8.24 -7.64
N GLU A 84 2.23 7.33 -8.50
CA GLU A 84 2.04 7.63 -9.90
C GLU A 84 0.84 8.57 -10.12
N ASN A 85 -0.31 8.24 -9.52
CA ASN A 85 -1.59 8.83 -9.92
C ASN A 85 -2.13 9.88 -8.95
N LYS A 86 -1.64 9.92 -7.72
CA LYS A 86 -2.17 10.83 -6.71
C LYS A 86 -1.14 11.83 -6.19
N LEU A 87 0.07 11.38 -5.95
CA LEU A 87 1.13 12.25 -5.42
C LEU A 87 2.04 12.80 -6.50
N ASN A 88 1.88 12.34 -7.72
CA ASN A 88 2.67 12.77 -8.89
C ASN A 88 4.18 12.62 -8.67
N ASN A 89 4.56 11.60 -7.89
CA ASN A 89 5.96 11.29 -7.67
C ASN A 89 6.37 10.16 -8.60
N THR A 90 6.65 10.51 -9.84
CA THR A 90 6.98 9.57 -10.90
C THR A 90 8.24 8.76 -10.60
N ALA A 91 9.23 9.39 -9.99
CA ALA A 91 10.48 8.71 -9.64
C ALA A 91 10.25 7.59 -8.64
N LYS A 92 9.48 7.87 -7.58
CA LYS A 92 9.17 6.87 -6.56
C LYS A 92 8.29 5.75 -7.13
N ALA A 93 7.29 6.12 -7.95
CA ALA A 93 6.42 5.13 -8.60
C ALA A 93 7.26 4.16 -9.44
N ARG A 94 8.18 4.69 -10.22
CA ARG A 94 9.05 3.90 -11.09
C ARG A 94 9.92 2.95 -10.26
N GLU A 95 10.49 3.43 -9.16
CA GLU A 95 11.29 2.60 -8.25
C GLU A 95 10.46 1.45 -7.68
N CYS A 96 9.22 1.72 -7.30
CA CYS A 96 8.32 0.70 -6.75
C CYS A 96 7.99 -0.37 -7.79
N TYR A 97 7.66 0.03 -9.02
CA TYR A 97 7.39 -0.95 -10.07
C TYR A 97 8.62 -1.81 -10.38
N GLU A 98 9.79 -1.18 -10.42
CA GLU A 98 11.03 -1.91 -10.65
C GLU A 98 11.29 -2.93 -9.54
N LYS A 99 11.06 -2.54 -8.29
CA LYS A 99 11.24 -3.44 -7.15
C LYS A 99 10.32 -4.65 -7.22
N ILE A 100 9.10 -4.47 -7.71
CA ILE A 100 8.18 -5.59 -7.92
C ILE A 100 8.79 -6.59 -8.92
N MET A 101 9.31 -6.10 -10.02
CA MET A 101 9.89 -6.96 -11.06
C MET A 101 11.13 -7.71 -10.57
N ILE A 102 11.94 -7.07 -9.73
CA ILE A 102 13.22 -7.65 -9.26
C ILE A 102 13.03 -8.52 -8.02
N ASP A 103 12.37 -7.98 -6.99
CA ASP A 103 12.29 -8.64 -5.69
C ASP A 103 11.07 -9.53 -5.53
N TYR A 104 10.04 -9.34 -6.35
CA TYR A 104 8.79 -10.09 -6.28
C TYR A 104 8.44 -10.66 -7.64
N SER A 105 9.42 -11.31 -8.27
CA SER A 105 9.33 -11.77 -9.66
C SER A 105 8.21 -12.78 -9.92
N SER A 106 7.70 -13.44 -8.88
CA SER A 106 6.58 -14.38 -9.01
C SER A 106 5.22 -13.73 -8.70
N SER A 107 5.20 -12.44 -8.40
CA SER A 107 3.98 -11.73 -8.08
C SER A 107 3.04 -11.64 -9.27
N LEU A 108 1.74 -11.63 -8.99
CA LEU A 108 0.70 -11.37 -9.99
C LEU A 108 0.83 -9.98 -10.61
N TYR A 109 1.52 -9.06 -9.92
CA TYR A 109 1.65 -7.67 -10.37
C TYR A 109 2.80 -7.42 -11.35
N VAL A 110 3.66 -8.43 -11.62
CA VAL A 110 4.87 -8.24 -12.43
C VAL A 110 4.56 -7.71 -13.83
N VAL A 111 3.55 -8.26 -14.48
CA VAL A 111 3.20 -7.86 -15.85
C VAL A 111 2.73 -6.42 -15.89
N GLU A 112 1.83 -6.05 -15.01
CA GLU A 112 1.31 -4.69 -14.94
C GLU A 112 2.39 -3.71 -14.49
N ALA A 113 3.24 -4.10 -13.54
CA ALA A 113 4.34 -3.28 -13.06
C ALA A 113 5.31 -2.95 -14.19
N ARG A 114 5.65 -3.96 -15.01
CA ARG A 114 6.55 -3.76 -16.16
C ARG A 114 5.96 -2.77 -17.15
N LYS A 115 4.67 -2.92 -17.44
CA LYS A 115 3.95 -2.05 -18.36
C LYS A 115 3.99 -0.59 -17.87
N ARG A 116 3.68 -0.38 -16.61
CA ARG A 116 3.67 0.96 -16.03
C ARG A 116 5.06 1.55 -15.89
N TYR A 117 6.02 0.71 -15.52
CA TYR A 117 7.42 1.12 -15.45
C TYR A 117 7.92 1.66 -16.79
N ASN A 118 7.65 0.91 -17.86
CA ASN A 118 8.08 1.31 -19.20
C ASN A 118 7.42 2.60 -19.64
N LYS A 119 6.14 2.78 -19.33
CA LYS A 119 5.41 4.02 -19.63
C LYS A 119 6.03 5.21 -18.91
N LEU A 120 6.33 5.08 -17.63
CA LEU A 120 6.91 6.15 -16.83
C LEU A 120 8.33 6.48 -17.25
N LYS A 121 9.08 5.47 -17.67
CA LYS A 121 10.44 5.64 -18.17
C LYS A 121 10.45 6.48 -19.43
N LEU A 122 9.49 6.24 -20.34
CA LEU A 122 9.36 7.01 -21.58
C LEU A 122 8.98 8.46 -21.31
N ILE A 123 8.02 8.69 -20.40
CA ILE A 123 7.61 10.05 -20.03
C ILE A 123 8.78 10.84 -19.46
N ASN A 124 9.54 10.21 -18.56
CA ASN A 124 10.71 10.85 -17.96
C ASN A 124 11.78 11.20 -19.00
N LYS A 125 11.95 10.33 -19.99
CA LYS A 125 12.90 10.54 -21.07
C LYS A 125 12.48 11.72 -21.96
N ASP A 126 11.17 11.84 -22.23
CA ASP A 126 10.62 12.88 -23.06
C ASP A 126 10.65 14.25 -22.39
N ASN A 127 10.71 14.29 -21.07
CA ASN A 127 10.72 15.53 -20.29
C ASN A 127 12.13 16.10 -20.06
N LYS A 128 13.14 15.51 -20.68
CA LYS A 128 14.51 16.02 -20.58
C LYS A 128 14.86 17.01 -21.69
#